data_fdca8e1d5d0feaa4ea118876969b449d
#
_entry.id   fdca8e1d5d0feaa4ea118876969b449d
#
_cell.length_a   1.000
_cell.length_b   1.000
_cell.length_c   1.000
_cell.angle_alpha   90.00
_cell.angle_beta   90.00
_cell.angle_gamma   90.00
#
_symmetry.space_group_name_H-M   'P 1'
#
loop_
_entity.id
_entity.type
_entity.pdbx_description
1 polymer ?
#
loop_
_entity_poly.entity_id
_entity_poly.type
_entity_poly.pdbx_seq_one_letter_code
_entity_poly.pdbx_strand_id
1 'polypeptide(L)'
;MLIRRCIYTLADTHPAQAHMTLHPTGELEVEVAERQQHFIVDFDHVLFRRGEQGMVLICEDVAGAPVCLSLSAYDAFELYHLMEDSREELEELMCDLA
;
A
#
# COMPACT_ATOMS: atom_id res chain seq x y z
N MET A 1 2.90 17.86 -5.95
CA MET A 1 2.62 16.44 -5.71
C MET A 1 2.14 16.25 -4.29
N LEU A 2 1.09 15.51 -4.12
CA LEU A 2 0.48 15.32 -2.81
C LEU A 2 0.90 13.98 -2.21
N ILE A 3 1.33 14.02 -0.95
CA ILE A 3 1.48 12.82 -0.15
C ILE A 3 0.08 12.44 0.32
N ARG A 4 -0.35 11.21 0.05
CA ARG A 4 -1.66 10.71 0.47
C ARG A 4 -1.48 9.78 1.65
N ARG A 5 -2.33 9.95 2.66
CA ARG A 5 -2.31 9.12 3.86
C ARG A 5 -3.66 8.49 4.08
N CYS A 6 -3.66 7.22 4.46
CA CYS A 6 -4.89 6.50 4.77
C CYS A 6 -4.63 5.51 5.90
N ILE A 7 -5.72 5.09 6.54
CA ILE A 7 -5.67 4.14 7.64
C ILE A 7 -6.69 3.05 7.34
N TYR A 8 -6.24 1.80 7.35
CA TYR A 8 -7.11 0.65 7.12
C TYR A 8 -7.04 -0.30 8.30
N THR A 9 -8.19 -0.85 8.67
CA THR A 9 -8.25 -1.92 9.67
C THR A 9 -7.98 -3.24 8.97
N LEU A 10 -6.97 -3.96 9.43
CA LEU A 10 -6.61 -5.26 8.85
C LEU A 10 -7.65 -6.31 9.21
N ALA A 11 -8.06 -7.11 8.24
CA ALA A 11 -9.09 -8.14 8.38
C ALA A 11 -8.48 -9.46 8.88
N ASP A 12 -7.94 -9.42 10.09
CA ASP A 12 -7.28 -10.57 10.72
C ASP A 12 -7.97 -10.94 12.03
N THR A 13 -7.58 -12.11 12.58
CA THR A 13 -8.04 -12.57 13.89
C THR A 13 -7.71 -11.58 15.00
N HIS A 14 -6.61 -10.87 14.87
CA HIS A 14 -6.22 -9.81 15.79
C HIS A 14 -6.20 -8.49 15.01
N PRO A 15 -7.31 -7.73 15.03
CA PRO A 15 -7.41 -6.50 14.25
C PRO A 15 -6.32 -5.52 14.63
N ALA A 16 -5.71 -4.94 13.62
CA ALA A 16 -4.69 -3.90 13.76
C ALA A 16 -4.94 -2.84 12.72
N GLN A 17 -4.44 -1.63 12.93
CA GLN A 17 -4.57 -0.55 11.97
C GLN A 17 -3.28 -0.36 11.20
N ALA A 18 -3.40 -0.37 9.88
CA ALA A 18 -2.29 -0.09 8.99
C ALA A 18 -2.35 1.38 8.57
N HIS A 19 -1.35 2.14 8.96
CA HIS A 19 -1.17 3.52 8.53
C HIS A 19 -0.34 3.51 7.26
N MET A 20 -0.94 3.95 6.17
CA MET A 20 -0.29 3.90 4.87
C MET A 20 -0.06 5.30 4.33
N THR A 21 1.13 5.53 3.82
CA THR A 21 1.51 6.79 3.19
C THR A 21 1.94 6.50 1.76
N LEU A 22 1.27 7.14 0.80
CA LEU A 22 1.60 7.02 -0.62
C LEU A 22 2.49 8.20 -0.98
N HIS A 23 3.76 7.90 -1.25
CA HIS A 23 4.73 8.91 -1.63
C HIS A 23 4.65 9.21 -3.12
N PRO A 24 4.76 10.47 -3.52
CA PRO A 24 4.68 10.83 -4.94
C PRO A 24 5.81 10.25 -5.79
N THR A 25 6.85 9.71 -5.17
CA THR A 25 7.94 9.04 -5.86
C THR A 25 7.60 7.61 -6.29
N GLY A 26 6.40 7.12 -5.97
CA GLY A 26 5.97 5.78 -6.35
C GLY A 26 6.20 4.72 -5.28
N GLU A 27 6.29 5.13 -4.03
CA GLU A 27 6.53 4.23 -2.90
C GLU A 27 5.36 4.24 -1.93
N LEU A 28 5.05 3.07 -1.38
CA LEU A 28 4.06 2.90 -0.33
C LEU A 28 4.79 2.62 0.98
N GLU A 29 4.56 3.49 1.95
CA GLU A 29 5.06 3.30 3.31
C GLU A 29 3.94 2.75 4.19
N VAL A 30 4.19 1.68 4.92
CA VAL A 30 3.20 1.03 5.78
C VAL A 30 3.74 0.93 7.19
N GLU A 31 2.92 1.35 8.16
CA GLU A 31 3.24 1.21 9.57
C GLU A 31 2.07 0.54 10.29
N VAL A 32 2.33 -0.57 10.95
CA VAL A 32 1.38 -1.29 11.78
C VAL A 32 1.94 -1.34 13.19
N ALA A 33 1.60 -0.35 14.00
CA ALA A 33 2.18 -0.18 15.34
C ALA A 33 1.90 -1.38 16.25
N GLU A 34 0.71 -1.95 16.19
CA GLU A 34 0.31 -3.09 17.02
C GLU A 34 1.16 -4.34 16.75
N ARG A 35 1.79 -4.41 15.59
CA ARG A 35 2.64 -5.53 15.18
C ARG A 35 4.10 -5.15 15.09
N GLN A 36 4.44 -3.91 15.44
CA GLN A 36 5.79 -3.37 15.32
C GLN A 36 6.36 -3.56 13.92
N GLN A 37 5.52 -3.36 12.91
CA GLN A 37 5.91 -3.45 11.51
C GLN A 37 6.01 -2.06 10.89
N HIS A 38 7.07 -1.83 10.15
CA HIS A 38 7.25 -0.63 9.35
C HIS A 38 8.09 -0.98 8.15
N PHE A 39 7.57 -0.69 6.94
CA PHE A 39 8.32 -0.99 5.72
C PHE A 39 7.91 -0.03 4.61
N ILE A 40 8.75 0.06 3.60
CA ILE A 40 8.52 0.84 2.40
C ILE A 40 8.68 -0.09 1.20
N VAL A 41 7.77 0.01 0.24
CA VAL A 41 7.75 -0.84 -0.95
C VAL A 41 7.38 -0.01 -2.17
N ASP A 42 7.98 -0.33 -3.32
CA ASP A 42 7.59 0.29 -4.59
C ASP A 42 6.20 -0.16 -5.01
N PHE A 43 5.41 0.74 -5.60
CA PHE A 43 4.08 0.39 -6.10
C PHE A 43 4.11 -0.80 -7.05
N ASP A 44 5.16 -0.92 -7.87
CA ASP A 44 5.30 -2.00 -8.85
C ASP A 44 5.52 -3.37 -8.20
N HIS A 45 5.89 -3.41 -6.92
CA HIS A 45 6.14 -4.64 -6.19
C HIS A 45 5.02 -5.00 -5.22
N VAL A 46 3.87 -4.36 -5.35
CA VAL A 46 2.68 -4.65 -4.55
C VAL A 46 1.70 -5.46 -5.39
N LEU A 47 1.27 -6.60 -4.86
CA LEU A 47 0.27 -7.46 -5.50
C LEU A 47 -0.95 -7.58 -4.62
N PHE A 48 -2.11 -7.64 -5.25
CA PHE A 48 -3.38 -7.90 -4.57
C PHE A 48 -3.90 -9.26 -5.00
N ARG A 49 -4.25 -10.09 -4.04
CA ARG A 49 -4.85 -11.41 -4.30
C ARG A 49 -6.13 -11.58 -3.51
N ARG A 50 -7.04 -12.38 -4.05
CA ARG A 50 -8.26 -12.73 -3.32
C ARG A 50 -7.89 -13.67 -2.17
N GLY A 51 -8.35 -13.35 -0.97
CA GLY A 51 -8.19 -14.17 0.21
C GLY A 51 -9.54 -14.60 0.78
N GLU A 52 -9.52 -15.34 1.88
CA GLU A 52 -10.75 -15.85 2.51
C GLU A 52 -11.63 -14.75 3.08
N GLN A 53 -11.02 -13.66 3.56
CA GLN A 53 -11.74 -12.58 4.24
C GLN A 53 -11.72 -11.27 3.44
N GLY A 54 -11.40 -11.32 2.17
CA GLY A 54 -11.31 -10.15 1.32
C GLY A 54 -10.12 -10.24 0.39
N MET A 55 -9.28 -9.20 0.41
CA MET A 55 -8.09 -9.15 -0.43
C MET A 55 -6.83 -9.18 0.42
N VAL A 56 -5.80 -9.82 -0.09
CA VAL A 56 -4.49 -9.86 0.56
C VAL A 56 -3.52 -9.02 -0.25
N LEU A 57 -2.92 -8.05 0.41
CA LEU A 57 -1.82 -7.27 -0.16
C LEU A 57 -0.53 -8.05 0.10
N ILE A 58 0.21 -8.34 -0.95
CA ILE A 58 1.44 -9.12 -0.88
C ILE A 58 2.57 -8.27 -1.44
N CYS A 59 3.64 -8.14 -0.67
CA CYS A 59 4.81 -7.39 -1.10
C CYS A 59 6.07 -7.90 -0.38
N GLU A 60 7.22 -7.42 -0.82
CA GLU A 60 8.48 -7.63 -0.13
C GLU A 60 9.00 -6.27 0.32
N ASP A 61 9.51 -6.20 1.54
CA ASP A 61 10.13 -4.98 2.02
C ASP A 61 11.50 -4.79 1.36
N VAL A 62 12.17 -3.67 1.66
CA VAL A 62 13.48 -3.37 1.07
C VAL A 62 14.55 -4.38 1.43
N ALA A 63 14.35 -5.14 2.51
CA ALA A 63 15.26 -6.21 2.92
C ALA A 63 14.90 -7.55 2.25
N GLY A 64 13.84 -7.59 1.44
CA GLY A 64 13.40 -8.80 0.76
C GLY A 64 12.50 -9.70 1.58
N ALA A 65 12.09 -9.29 2.77
CA ALA A 65 11.19 -10.09 3.61
C ALA A 65 9.75 -10.02 3.06
N PRO A 66 9.07 -11.17 2.91
CA PRO A 66 7.69 -11.16 2.43
C PRO A 66 6.74 -10.59 3.47
N VAL A 67 5.81 -9.76 3.03
CA VAL A 67 4.79 -9.15 3.89
C VAL A 67 3.42 -9.41 3.28
N CYS A 68 2.49 -9.87 4.11
CA CYS A 68 1.10 -10.10 3.70
C CYS A 68 0.18 -9.36 4.66
N LEU A 69 -0.70 -8.54 4.10
CA LEU A 69 -1.69 -7.80 4.88
C LEU A 69 -3.08 -8.10 4.34
N SER A 70 -3.99 -8.47 5.23
CA SER A 70 -5.38 -8.77 4.86
C SER A 70 -6.22 -7.51 4.97
N LEU A 71 -6.85 -7.10 3.87
CA LEU A 71 -7.73 -5.94 3.79
C LEU A 71 -9.12 -6.37 3.37
N SER A 72 -10.13 -5.58 3.74
CA SER A 72 -11.44 -5.77 3.13
C SER A 72 -11.34 -5.51 1.63
N ALA A 73 -12.26 -6.08 0.85
CA ALA A 73 -12.26 -5.85 -0.59
C ALA A 73 -12.41 -4.36 -0.91
N TYR A 74 -13.23 -3.66 -0.15
CA TYR A 74 -13.44 -2.22 -0.32
C TYR A 74 -12.15 -1.43 -0.08
N ASP A 75 -11.46 -1.72 1.02
CA ASP A 75 -10.23 -1.01 1.37
C ASP A 75 -9.11 -1.29 0.37
N ALA A 76 -8.98 -2.54 -0.06
CA ALA A 76 -7.99 -2.91 -1.06
C ALA A 76 -8.24 -2.21 -2.39
N PHE A 77 -9.52 -2.11 -2.79
CA PHE A 77 -9.91 -1.43 -4.02
C PHE A 77 -9.60 0.07 -3.94
N GLU A 78 -9.91 0.69 -2.79
CA GLU A 78 -9.60 2.10 -2.57
C GLU A 78 -8.09 2.36 -2.63
N LEU A 79 -7.31 1.52 -1.94
CA LEU A 79 -5.86 1.66 -1.94
C LEU A 79 -5.28 1.50 -3.34
N TYR A 80 -5.77 0.52 -4.10
CA TYR A 80 -5.33 0.31 -5.47
C TYR A 80 -5.57 1.57 -6.32
N HIS A 81 -6.73 2.18 -6.21
CA HIS A 81 -7.03 3.41 -6.95
C HIS A 81 -6.16 4.58 -6.53
N LEU A 82 -5.88 4.72 -5.25
CA LEU A 82 -4.98 5.78 -4.77
C LEU A 82 -3.57 5.58 -5.33
N MET A 83 -3.11 4.34 -5.40
CA MET A 83 -1.80 4.03 -5.99
C MET A 83 -1.77 4.35 -7.48
N GLU A 84 -2.83 4.03 -8.21
CA GLU A 84 -2.91 4.35 -9.64
C GLU A 84 -2.92 5.85 -9.88
N ASP A 85 -3.69 6.61 -9.09
CA ASP A 85 -3.71 8.07 -9.19
C ASP A 85 -2.34 8.67 -8.92
N SER A 86 -1.63 8.18 -7.92
CA SER A 86 -0.29 8.65 -7.59
C SER A 86 0.71 8.33 -8.70
N ARG A 87 0.57 7.16 -9.31
CA ARG A 87 1.41 6.74 -10.43
C ARG A 87 1.18 7.63 -11.65
N GLU A 88 -0.07 7.95 -11.96
CA GLU A 88 -0.40 8.84 -13.07
C GLU A 88 0.17 10.24 -12.87
N GLU A 89 0.09 10.78 -11.66
CA GLU A 89 0.68 12.09 -11.34
C GLU A 89 2.19 12.09 -11.57
N LEU A 90 2.87 11.02 -11.18
CA LEU A 90 4.30 10.90 -11.39
C LEU A 90 4.65 10.82 -12.87
N GLU A 91 3.89 10.06 -13.66
CA GLU A 91 4.09 9.95 -15.10
C GLU A 91 3.89 11.29 -15.79
N GLU A 92 2.87 12.04 -15.43
CA GLU A 92 2.62 13.38 -15.97
C GLU A 92 3.79 14.32 -15.68
N LEU A 93 4.29 14.29 -14.45
CA LEU A 93 5.42 15.13 -14.05
C LEU A 93 6.68 14.77 -14.85
N MET A 94 6.94 13.49 -15.06
CA MET A 94 8.09 13.03 -15.82
C MET A 94 7.98 13.42 -17.30
N CYS A 95 6.79 13.38 -17.87
CA CYS A 95 6.55 13.84 -19.24
C CYS A 95 6.79 15.33 -19.40
N ASP A 96 6.43 16.14 -18.41
CA ASP A 96 6.65 17.58 -18.43
C ASP A 96 8.13 17.94 -18.34
N LEU A 97 8.95 17.07 -17.74
CA LEU A 97 10.37 17.29 -17.59
C LEU A 97 11.20 16.77 -18.79
N ALA A 98 10.58 16.05 -19.68
CA ALA A 98 11.26 15.43 -20.82
C ALA A 98 11.46 16.39 -22.02
#